data_2f1964d78c7845de4514040e56ab828d
#
_entry.id   2f1964d78c7845de4514040e56ab828d
#
_cell.length_a   1.000
_cell.length_b   1.000
_cell.length_c   1.000
_cell.angle_alpha   90.00
_cell.angle_beta   90.00
_cell.angle_gamma   90.00
#
_symmetry.space_group_name_H-M   'P 1'
#
loop_
_entity.id
_entity.type
_entity.pdbx_description
1 polymer ?
#
loop_
_entity_poly.entity_id
_entity_poly.type
_entity_poly.pdbx_seq_one_letter_code
_entity_poly.pdbx_strand_id
1 'polypeptide(L)'
;MSWSPEHRGYGYFSPSAGWVPVSDGQMASFGINFEKLFKRMLERLDLSTRASPTVLLPDLLWEIGEVRLPGRSKRVPLWIGRRLADPKVWGRFADTVRARPAPGLRIVLSLTPADRLPAQIHQGHSIIAVRDIVDHASGLVVDSDLLAARVATGTTSTDALITMAADGAFVTVGGKRYAFPGSKQRAVIRQLYEAWAAGKPECLTVEVLENAEYSSSVNTLNKAFSGRTDWRDFIKEEHGRCWMFH
;
A
#
# COMPACT_ATOMS: atom_id res chain seq x y z
N MET A 1 -11.75 -29.55 -18.37
CA MET A 1 -12.20 -30.76 -17.63
C MET A 1 -13.70 -30.85 -17.75
N SER A 2 -14.24 -31.99 -18.13
CA SER A 2 -15.67 -32.22 -18.33
C SER A 2 -16.08 -33.61 -17.81
N TRP A 3 -17.37 -33.77 -17.49
CA TRP A 3 -17.92 -35.09 -17.18
C TRP A 3 -18.15 -35.85 -18.49
N SER A 4 -17.69 -37.09 -18.56
CA SER A 4 -17.96 -37.99 -19.68
C SER A 4 -18.96 -39.08 -19.24
N PRO A 5 -20.17 -39.15 -19.83
CA PRO A 5 -21.11 -40.25 -19.58
C PRO A 5 -20.56 -41.62 -20.01
N GLU A 6 -19.78 -41.65 -21.08
CA GLU A 6 -19.18 -42.87 -21.63
C GLU A 6 -18.12 -43.44 -20.67
N HIS A 7 -17.29 -42.59 -20.08
CA HIS A 7 -16.26 -43.01 -19.13
C HIS A 7 -16.72 -42.95 -17.67
N ARG A 8 -17.97 -42.56 -17.42
CA ARG A 8 -18.58 -42.41 -16.08
C ARG A 8 -17.72 -41.64 -15.08
N GLY A 9 -17.04 -40.61 -15.56
CA GLY A 9 -16.11 -39.86 -14.73
C GLY A 9 -15.74 -38.50 -15.29
N TYR A 10 -15.08 -37.70 -14.46
CA TYR A 10 -14.47 -36.47 -14.90
C TYR A 10 -13.09 -36.70 -15.53
N GLY A 11 -12.78 -35.94 -16.55
CA GLY A 11 -11.49 -36.02 -17.22
C GLY A 11 -11.31 -34.91 -18.25
N TYR A 12 -10.28 -35.01 -19.04
CA TYR A 12 -10.04 -34.17 -20.20
C TYR A 12 -9.53 -34.99 -21.38
N PHE A 13 -9.76 -34.48 -22.57
CA PHE A 13 -9.28 -35.14 -23.79
C PHE A 13 -7.89 -34.59 -24.11
N SER A 14 -6.91 -35.50 -24.24
CA SER A 14 -5.56 -35.20 -24.68
C SER A 14 -5.39 -35.67 -26.13
N PRO A 15 -4.87 -34.82 -27.04
CA PRO A 15 -4.66 -35.25 -28.45
C PRO A 15 -3.76 -36.48 -28.61
N SER A 16 -2.81 -36.68 -27.68
CA SER A 16 -1.83 -37.77 -27.72
C SER A 16 -2.26 -39.02 -26.92
N ALA A 17 -3.07 -38.84 -25.85
CA ALA A 17 -3.42 -39.92 -24.92
C ALA A 17 -4.93 -40.27 -24.93
N GLY A 18 -5.75 -39.59 -25.71
CA GLY A 18 -7.20 -39.74 -25.67
C GLY A 18 -7.81 -39.19 -24.39
N TRP A 19 -8.82 -39.87 -23.87
CA TRP A 19 -9.48 -39.52 -22.62
C TRP A 19 -8.57 -39.82 -21.42
N VAL A 20 -8.27 -38.81 -20.63
CA VAL A 20 -7.47 -38.90 -19.40
C VAL A 20 -8.42 -38.71 -18.20
N PRO A 21 -8.68 -39.75 -17.40
CA PRO A 21 -9.52 -39.65 -16.22
C PRO A 21 -8.83 -38.83 -15.14
N VAL A 22 -9.61 -38.05 -14.39
CA VAL A 22 -9.13 -37.26 -13.23
C VAL A 22 -9.75 -37.88 -11.98
N SER A 23 -8.92 -38.23 -11.01
CA SER A 23 -9.37 -38.81 -9.75
C SER A 23 -10.08 -37.77 -8.86
N ASP A 24 -10.96 -38.24 -7.97
CA ASP A 24 -11.69 -37.39 -7.03
C ASP A 24 -10.75 -36.54 -6.17
N GLY A 25 -9.58 -37.07 -5.77
CA GLY A 25 -8.56 -36.35 -5.03
C GLY A 25 -7.92 -35.20 -5.83
N GLN A 26 -7.82 -35.31 -7.15
CA GLN A 26 -7.34 -34.26 -8.04
C GLN A 26 -8.42 -33.20 -8.34
N MET A 27 -9.68 -33.51 -8.07
CA MET A 27 -10.82 -32.60 -8.20
C MET A 27 -11.16 -31.90 -6.88
N ALA A 28 -10.48 -32.25 -5.80
CA ALA A 28 -10.71 -31.62 -4.50
C ALA A 28 -10.48 -30.10 -4.61
N SER A 29 -11.53 -29.34 -4.38
CA SER A 29 -11.45 -27.89 -4.27
C SER A 29 -11.33 -27.49 -2.79
N PHE A 30 -10.36 -26.67 -2.48
CA PHE A 30 -10.18 -26.15 -1.13
C PHE A 30 -10.78 -24.74 -1.05
N GLY A 31 -11.71 -24.55 -0.13
CA GLY A 31 -12.23 -23.23 0.21
C GLY A 31 -11.27 -22.48 1.13
N ILE A 32 -11.12 -21.17 0.91
CA ILE A 32 -10.36 -20.31 1.83
C ILE A 32 -11.24 -19.99 3.04
N ASN A 33 -10.76 -20.33 4.23
CA ASN A 33 -11.38 -19.85 5.46
C ASN A 33 -10.92 -18.41 5.72
N PHE A 34 -11.70 -17.44 5.24
CA PHE A 34 -11.35 -16.01 5.37
C PHE A 34 -11.29 -15.55 6.81
N GLU A 35 -12.08 -16.06 7.72
CA GLU A 35 -12.05 -15.70 9.13
C GLU A 35 -10.70 -16.06 9.76
N LYS A 36 -10.23 -17.28 9.55
CA LYS A 36 -8.90 -17.71 10.01
C LYS A 36 -7.79 -16.92 9.36
N LEU A 37 -7.91 -16.64 8.06
CA LEU A 37 -6.94 -15.82 7.32
C LEU A 37 -6.85 -14.42 7.90
N PHE A 38 -7.98 -13.75 8.09
CA PHE A 38 -8.02 -12.40 8.64
C PHE A 38 -7.51 -12.35 10.08
N LYS A 39 -7.89 -13.32 10.91
CA LYS A 39 -7.38 -13.44 12.27
C LYS A 39 -5.85 -13.50 12.30
N ARG A 40 -5.24 -14.31 11.44
CA ARG A 40 -3.78 -14.41 11.32
C ARG A 40 -3.14 -13.14 10.77
N MET A 41 -3.73 -12.58 9.72
CA MET A 41 -3.21 -11.40 9.04
C MET A 41 -3.20 -10.16 9.94
N LEU A 42 -4.20 -10.03 10.81
CA LEU A 42 -4.42 -8.84 11.64
C LEU A 42 -4.01 -9.03 13.11
N GLU A 43 -3.33 -10.12 13.44
CA GLU A 43 -3.03 -10.51 14.84
C GLU A 43 -2.22 -9.47 15.63
N ARG A 44 -1.43 -8.61 14.93
CA ARG A 44 -0.62 -7.56 15.55
C ARG A 44 -1.32 -6.19 15.61
N LEU A 45 -2.52 -6.08 15.08
CA LEU A 45 -3.26 -4.83 15.12
C LEU A 45 -4.12 -4.72 16.39
N ASP A 46 -4.17 -3.54 16.98
CA ASP A 46 -5.10 -3.24 18.08
C ASP A 46 -6.52 -3.05 17.53
N LEU A 47 -7.24 -4.16 17.38
CA LEU A 47 -8.61 -4.20 16.86
C LEU A 47 -9.62 -4.20 18.00
N SER A 48 -10.72 -3.46 17.83
CA SER A 48 -11.89 -3.49 18.73
C SER A 48 -12.87 -4.61 18.35
N THR A 49 -12.36 -5.79 17.97
CA THR A 49 -13.23 -6.88 17.54
C THR A 49 -13.75 -7.69 18.73
N ARG A 50 -15.06 -7.66 18.94
CA ARG A 50 -15.76 -8.60 19.81
C ARG A 50 -16.53 -9.68 19.03
N ALA A 51 -16.54 -9.59 17.69
CA ALA A 51 -17.33 -10.47 16.83
C ALA A 51 -16.54 -10.86 15.57
N SER A 52 -17.00 -11.93 14.92
CA SER A 52 -16.51 -12.32 13.60
C SER A 52 -16.70 -11.21 12.57
N PRO A 53 -15.86 -11.16 11.52
CA PRO A 53 -15.99 -10.18 10.45
C PRO A 53 -17.40 -10.17 9.84
N THR A 54 -17.98 -8.99 9.68
CA THR A 54 -19.29 -8.84 9.04
C THR A 54 -19.14 -8.87 7.53
N VAL A 55 -19.80 -9.79 6.86
CA VAL A 55 -19.80 -9.88 5.40
C VAL A 55 -20.65 -8.76 4.81
N LEU A 56 -20.04 -7.85 4.07
CA LEU A 56 -20.72 -6.76 3.35
C LEU A 56 -21.09 -7.18 1.93
N LEU A 57 -20.17 -7.86 1.25
CA LEU A 57 -20.39 -8.49 -0.05
C LEU A 57 -19.81 -9.91 0.04
N PRO A 58 -20.60 -10.96 -0.23
CA PRO A 58 -20.14 -12.33 -0.16
C PRO A 58 -18.84 -12.54 -0.94
N ASP A 59 -17.83 -13.10 -0.29
CA ASP A 59 -16.49 -13.41 -0.81
C ASP A 59 -15.69 -12.22 -1.39
N LEU A 60 -16.16 -10.98 -1.19
CA LEU A 60 -15.56 -9.78 -1.80
C LEU A 60 -15.23 -8.68 -0.81
N LEU A 61 -16.08 -8.44 0.18
CA LEU A 61 -15.90 -7.31 1.11
C LEU A 61 -16.37 -7.66 2.52
N TRP A 62 -15.54 -7.36 3.50
CA TRP A 62 -15.81 -7.60 4.91
C TRP A 62 -15.51 -6.36 5.74
N GLU A 63 -16.35 -6.09 6.70
CA GLU A 63 -16.09 -5.15 7.79
C GLU A 63 -15.47 -5.92 8.96
N ILE A 64 -14.28 -5.51 9.37
CA ILE A 64 -13.49 -6.21 10.40
C ILE A 64 -13.77 -5.63 11.79
N GLY A 65 -14.04 -4.33 11.87
CA GLY A 65 -14.19 -3.57 13.09
C GLY A 65 -13.41 -2.27 13.02
N GLU A 66 -12.94 -1.80 14.17
CA GLU A 66 -12.14 -0.57 14.24
C GLU A 66 -10.73 -0.87 14.72
N VAL A 67 -9.74 -0.25 14.06
CA VAL A 67 -8.32 -0.38 14.39
C VAL A 67 -7.80 0.91 15.03
N ARG A 68 -6.97 0.77 16.08
CA ARG A 68 -6.14 1.85 16.57
C ARG A 68 -4.79 1.80 15.91
N LEU A 69 -4.42 2.87 15.22
CA LEU A 69 -3.10 2.99 14.59
C LEU A 69 -2.12 3.69 15.54
N PRO A 70 -0.83 3.35 15.48
CA PRO A 70 0.23 4.09 16.14
C PRO A 70 0.13 5.59 15.85
N GLY A 71 0.30 6.42 16.90
CA GLY A 71 0.20 7.87 16.80
C GLY A 71 -1.22 8.46 16.66
N ARG A 72 -2.27 7.63 16.66
CA ARG A 72 -3.67 8.09 16.61
C ARG A 72 -4.44 7.76 17.89
N SER A 73 -5.14 8.75 18.44
CA SER A 73 -5.99 8.56 19.62
C SER A 73 -7.32 7.88 19.28
N LYS A 74 -7.88 8.16 18.10
CA LYS A 74 -9.18 7.61 17.66
C LYS A 74 -8.99 6.33 16.87
N ARG A 75 -9.91 5.38 17.07
CA ARG A 75 -10.02 4.19 16.24
C ARG A 75 -10.59 4.52 14.87
N VAL A 76 -10.24 3.73 13.87
CA VAL A 76 -10.61 3.93 12.47
C VAL A 76 -11.28 2.65 11.95
N PRO A 77 -12.46 2.74 11.29
CA PRO A 77 -13.10 1.58 10.68
C PRO A 77 -12.16 0.89 9.67
N LEU A 78 -12.10 -0.45 9.76
CA LEU A 78 -11.25 -1.30 8.94
C LEU A 78 -12.11 -2.28 8.13
N TRP A 79 -11.97 -2.24 6.82
CA TRP A 79 -12.57 -3.18 5.88
C TRP A 79 -11.49 -3.97 5.15
N ILE A 80 -11.85 -5.13 4.62
CA ILE A 80 -11.00 -5.90 3.71
C ILE A 80 -11.76 -6.14 2.42
N GLY A 81 -11.14 -5.76 1.29
CA GLY A 81 -11.70 -5.92 -0.04
C GLY A 81 -10.88 -6.86 -0.93
N ARG A 82 -11.56 -7.64 -1.74
CA ARG A 82 -10.98 -8.60 -2.68
C ARG A 82 -11.48 -8.34 -4.09
N ARG A 83 -10.63 -8.57 -5.11
CA ARG A 83 -10.96 -8.40 -6.53
C ARG A 83 -11.41 -6.98 -6.91
N LEU A 84 -10.90 -5.97 -6.23
CA LEU A 84 -11.28 -4.58 -6.47
C LEU A 84 -10.85 -4.05 -7.86
N ALA A 85 -10.01 -4.77 -8.61
CA ALA A 85 -9.70 -4.47 -10.01
C ALA A 85 -10.83 -4.81 -10.98
N ASP A 86 -11.78 -5.68 -10.59
CA ASP A 86 -12.93 -6.02 -11.41
C ASP A 86 -13.94 -4.85 -11.40
N PRO A 87 -14.30 -4.26 -12.55
CA PRO A 87 -15.21 -3.10 -12.59
C PRO A 87 -16.58 -3.36 -11.95
N LYS A 88 -17.10 -4.59 -12.05
CA LYS A 88 -18.39 -4.96 -11.43
C LYS A 88 -18.26 -5.02 -9.91
N VAL A 89 -17.14 -5.54 -9.40
CA VAL A 89 -16.85 -5.58 -7.96
C VAL A 89 -16.62 -4.17 -7.45
N TRP A 90 -15.88 -3.34 -8.20
CA TRP A 90 -15.65 -1.95 -7.85
C TRP A 90 -16.94 -1.14 -7.77
N GLY A 91 -17.86 -1.31 -8.71
CA GLY A 91 -19.18 -0.68 -8.67
C GLY A 91 -19.96 -1.06 -7.39
N ARG A 92 -20.01 -2.35 -7.05
CA ARG A 92 -20.66 -2.81 -5.81
C ARG A 92 -19.98 -2.32 -4.54
N PHE A 93 -18.65 -2.23 -4.55
CA PHE A 93 -17.88 -1.61 -3.46
C PHE A 93 -18.26 -0.14 -3.30
N ALA A 94 -18.32 0.63 -4.38
CA ALA A 94 -18.71 2.03 -4.38
C ALA A 94 -20.14 2.24 -3.84
N ASP A 95 -21.08 1.37 -4.22
CA ASP A 95 -22.45 1.39 -3.70
C ASP A 95 -22.48 1.09 -2.19
N THR A 96 -21.69 0.12 -1.74
CA THR A 96 -21.60 -0.23 -0.31
C THR A 96 -21.00 0.92 0.50
N VAL A 97 -19.99 1.60 -0.04
CA VAL A 97 -19.38 2.80 0.57
C VAL A 97 -20.42 3.92 0.72
N ARG A 98 -21.20 4.18 -0.31
CA ARG A 98 -22.27 5.19 -0.29
C ARG A 98 -23.38 4.86 0.71
N ALA A 99 -23.76 3.60 0.80
CA ALA A 99 -24.78 3.13 1.74
C ALA A 99 -24.30 3.14 3.21
N ARG A 100 -22.98 3.18 3.44
CA ARG A 100 -22.38 3.17 4.78
C ARG A 100 -21.36 4.30 4.92
N PRO A 101 -21.81 5.56 4.99
CA PRO A 101 -20.91 6.69 5.15
C PRO A 101 -20.11 6.56 6.45
N ALA A 102 -18.83 6.91 6.41
CA ALA A 102 -17.99 7.01 7.59
C ALA A 102 -17.85 8.47 8.01
N PRO A 103 -17.92 8.80 9.30
CA PRO A 103 -17.79 10.18 9.80
C PRO A 103 -16.35 10.71 9.70
N GLY A 104 -15.47 10.01 9.04
CA GLY A 104 -14.06 10.34 8.87
C GLY A 104 -13.35 9.32 8.02
N LEU A 105 -12.07 9.10 8.31
CA LEU A 105 -11.26 8.13 7.59
C LEU A 105 -11.77 6.70 7.81
N ARG A 106 -11.85 5.92 6.73
CA ARG A 106 -12.01 4.47 6.73
C ARG A 106 -10.83 3.83 6.01
N ILE A 107 -10.26 2.78 6.57
CA ILE A 107 -9.19 2.00 5.95
C ILE A 107 -9.81 0.81 5.23
N VAL A 108 -9.43 0.59 3.98
CA VAL A 108 -9.78 -0.58 3.20
C VAL A 108 -8.50 -1.33 2.81
N LEU A 109 -8.25 -2.46 3.44
CA LEU A 109 -7.16 -3.34 3.05
C LEU A 109 -7.55 -4.09 1.78
N SER A 110 -6.83 -3.84 0.69
CA SER A 110 -7.08 -4.46 -0.60
C SER A 110 -6.20 -5.70 -0.78
N LEU A 111 -6.82 -6.84 -1.07
CA LEU A 111 -6.10 -8.04 -1.54
C LEU A 111 -5.75 -7.93 -3.04
N THR A 112 -6.20 -6.87 -3.71
CA THR A 112 -5.80 -6.51 -5.08
C THR A 112 -4.57 -5.61 -4.99
N PRO A 113 -3.52 -5.87 -5.79
CA PRO A 113 -2.37 -4.99 -5.89
C PRO A 113 -2.78 -3.55 -6.27
N ALA A 114 -2.05 -2.57 -5.75
CA ALA A 114 -2.40 -1.17 -5.90
C ALA A 114 -2.33 -0.70 -7.38
N ASP A 115 -1.37 -1.21 -8.16
CA ASP A 115 -1.21 -0.97 -9.61
C ASP A 115 -2.39 -1.44 -10.47
N ARG A 116 -3.29 -2.25 -9.90
CA ARG A 116 -4.50 -2.75 -10.55
C ARG A 116 -5.79 -2.15 -10.01
N LEU A 117 -5.70 -1.24 -9.05
CA LEU A 117 -6.88 -0.56 -8.52
C LEU A 117 -7.33 0.55 -9.48
N PRO A 118 -8.64 0.80 -9.61
CA PRO A 118 -9.14 1.94 -10.37
C PRO A 118 -8.62 3.27 -9.81
N ALA A 119 -8.30 4.21 -10.70
CA ALA A 119 -7.80 5.53 -10.32
C ALA A 119 -8.82 6.40 -9.55
N GLN A 120 -10.09 5.99 -9.52
CA GLN A 120 -11.13 6.70 -8.78
C GLN A 120 -11.00 6.45 -7.27
N ILE A 121 -10.61 7.49 -6.56
CA ILE A 121 -10.48 7.48 -5.11
C ILE A 121 -11.80 7.97 -4.50
N HIS A 122 -12.37 7.18 -3.59
CA HIS A 122 -13.50 7.64 -2.78
C HIS A 122 -12.98 8.51 -1.64
N GLN A 123 -13.44 9.76 -1.56
CA GLN A 123 -13.08 10.68 -0.48
C GLN A 123 -13.38 10.05 0.90
N GLY A 124 -12.47 10.20 1.84
CA GLY A 124 -12.59 9.64 3.18
C GLY A 124 -12.21 8.16 3.31
N HIS A 125 -11.75 7.51 2.23
CA HIS A 125 -11.31 6.11 2.24
C HIS A 125 -9.84 6.00 1.88
N SER A 126 -9.09 5.29 2.73
CA SER A 126 -7.70 4.93 2.45
C SER A 126 -7.67 3.48 2.00
N ILE A 127 -7.47 3.24 0.70
CA ILE A 127 -7.37 1.89 0.14
C ILE A 127 -5.88 1.53 0.06
N ILE A 128 -5.46 0.50 0.79
CA ILE A 128 -4.06 0.10 0.93
C ILE A 128 -3.93 -1.36 0.51
N ALA A 129 -3.02 -1.64 -0.41
CA ALA A 129 -2.76 -3.02 -0.80
C ALA A 129 -2.07 -3.77 0.35
N VAL A 130 -2.60 -4.93 0.73
CA VAL A 130 -2.07 -5.75 1.83
C VAL A 130 -0.61 -6.08 1.62
N ARG A 131 -0.19 -6.38 0.38
CA ARG A 131 1.21 -6.71 0.06
C ARG A 131 2.21 -5.61 0.44
N ASP A 132 1.76 -4.35 0.51
CA ASP A 132 2.64 -3.19 0.77
C ASP A 132 2.87 -2.95 2.27
N ILE A 133 2.13 -3.68 3.12
CA ILE A 133 2.13 -3.51 4.57
C ILE A 133 2.30 -4.83 5.33
N VAL A 134 2.56 -5.93 4.62
CA VAL A 134 2.81 -7.24 5.23
C VAL A 134 4.29 -7.39 5.53
N ASP A 135 4.58 -7.86 6.74
CA ASP A 135 5.92 -8.31 7.10
C ASP A 135 6.17 -9.71 6.51
N HIS A 136 6.94 -9.75 5.42
CA HIS A 136 7.27 -10.99 4.73
C HIS A 136 8.13 -11.94 5.57
N ALA A 137 8.85 -11.45 6.57
CA ALA A 137 9.68 -12.29 7.46
C ALA A 137 8.83 -13.06 8.47
N SER A 138 7.72 -12.49 8.92
CA SER A 138 6.79 -13.12 9.86
C SER A 138 5.55 -13.73 9.19
N GLY A 139 5.55 -13.89 7.87
CA GLY A 139 4.44 -14.45 7.10
C GLY A 139 3.42 -13.39 6.67
N LEU A 140 2.13 -13.75 6.62
CA LEU A 140 1.05 -12.85 6.19
C LEU A 140 0.53 -11.95 7.33
N VAL A 141 1.42 -11.31 8.09
CA VAL A 141 1.03 -10.45 9.21
C VAL A 141 1.19 -8.99 8.82
N VAL A 142 0.14 -8.20 9.03
CA VAL A 142 0.15 -6.76 8.77
C VAL A 142 1.01 -6.05 9.81
N ASP A 143 1.96 -5.25 9.34
CA ASP A 143 2.77 -4.37 10.17
C ASP A 143 1.99 -3.10 10.50
N SER A 144 1.80 -2.82 11.80
CA SER A 144 1.02 -1.68 12.28
C SER A 144 1.66 -0.34 11.96
N ASP A 145 3.00 -0.26 11.98
CA ASP A 145 3.73 0.98 11.73
C ASP A 145 3.74 1.30 10.24
N LEU A 146 3.93 0.29 9.39
CA LEU A 146 3.78 0.44 7.94
C LEU A 146 2.36 0.85 7.57
N LEU A 147 1.34 0.24 8.19
CA LEU A 147 -0.05 0.63 7.96
C LEU A 147 -0.28 2.09 8.38
N ALA A 148 0.19 2.50 9.57
CA ALA A 148 0.06 3.87 10.04
C ALA A 148 0.76 4.87 9.13
N ALA A 149 1.96 4.56 8.66
CA ALA A 149 2.71 5.37 7.71
C ALA A 149 1.96 5.53 6.38
N ARG A 150 1.42 4.45 5.83
CA ARG A 150 0.63 4.48 4.58
C ARG A 150 -0.66 5.31 4.74
N VAL A 151 -1.33 5.21 5.88
CA VAL A 151 -2.53 6.00 6.17
C VAL A 151 -2.19 7.48 6.36
N ALA A 152 -1.04 7.81 6.93
CA ALA A 152 -0.60 9.20 7.13
C ALA A 152 -0.19 9.90 5.82
N THR A 153 0.42 9.16 4.90
CA THR A 153 0.80 9.69 3.57
C THR A 153 -0.40 9.87 2.64
N GLY A 154 -1.59 9.40 3.03
CA GLY A 154 -2.76 9.33 2.17
C GLY A 154 -2.61 8.23 1.11
N THR A 155 -3.72 7.66 0.66
CA THR A 155 -3.74 6.72 -0.46
C THR A 155 -3.67 7.48 -1.79
N THR A 156 -2.66 8.28 -1.97
CA THR A 156 -2.31 8.70 -3.30
C THR A 156 -1.52 7.57 -3.91
N SER A 157 -2.19 6.87 -4.79
CA SER A 157 -1.68 6.01 -5.86
C SER A 157 -0.28 5.43 -5.66
N THR A 158 -0.17 4.17 -5.92
CA THR A 158 1.07 3.41 -6.16
C THR A 158 1.93 4.00 -7.29
N ASP A 159 1.51 5.09 -7.88
CA ASP A 159 2.28 5.93 -8.80
C ASP A 159 3.06 7.05 -8.10
N ALA A 160 2.95 7.21 -6.80
CA ALA A 160 3.93 8.02 -6.09
C ALA A 160 5.24 7.20 -6.03
N LEU A 161 5.99 7.27 -7.13
CA LEU A 161 7.32 6.69 -7.27
C LEU A 161 8.26 7.13 -6.14
N ILE A 162 7.87 8.17 -5.42
CA ILE A 162 8.54 8.70 -4.24
C ILE A 162 7.53 8.80 -3.09
N THR A 163 7.81 8.19 -1.94
CA THR A 163 7.07 8.36 -0.70
C THR A 163 8.00 8.78 0.43
N MET A 164 7.50 9.58 1.38
CA MET A 164 8.30 10.12 2.48
C MET A 164 7.58 9.95 3.82
N ALA A 165 8.32 9.63 4.87
CA ALA A 165 7.81 9.73 6.24
C ALA A 165 7.54 11.19 6.61
N ALA A 166 6.53 11.45 7.44
CA ALA A 166 6.09 12.81 7.79
C ALA A 166 7.21 13.70 8.38
N ASP A 167 8.19 13.09 9.05
CA ASP A 167 9.34 13.77 9.63
C ASP A 167 10.57 13.84 8.68
N GLY A 168 10.45 13.33 7.45
CA GLY A 168 11.57 13.26 6.49
C GLY A 168 12.66 12.24 6.83
N ALA A 169 12.47 11.42 7.88
CA ALA A 169 13.50 10.45 8.31
C ALA A 169 13.75 9.34 7.29
N PHE A 170 12.75 9.04 6.48
CA PHE A 170 12.81 8.02 5.44
C PHE A 170 12.14 8.49 4.16
N VAL A 171 12.77 8.17 3.04
CA VAL A 171 12.21 8.31 1.69
C VAL A 171 12.26 6.94 1.01
N THR A 172 11.20 6.56 0.33
CA THR A 172 11.17 5.38 -0.51
C THR A 172 11.00 5.81 -1.95
N VAL A 173 11.90 5.38 -2.83
CA VAL A 173 11.90 5.69 -4.26
C VAL A 173 12.02 4.39 -5.03
N GLY A 174 11.05 4.10 -5.90
CA GLY A 174 11.04 2.86 -6.67
C GLY A 174 11.13 1.59 -5.79
N GLY A 175 10.58 1.63 -4.56
CA GLY A 175 10.64 0.53 -3.59
C GLY A 175 11.93 0.47 -2.75
N LYS A 176 12.96 1.25 -3.05
CA LYS A 176 14.19 1.34 -2.26
C LYS A 176 14.06 2.41 -1.19
N ARG A 177 14.36 2.06 0.06
CA ARG A 177 14.25 2.94 1.23
C ARG A 177 15.59 3.59 1.57
N TYR A 178 15.54 4.91 1.79
CA TYR A 178 16.68 5.74 2.17
C TYR A 178 16.41 6.38 3.53
N ALA A 179 17.34 6.27 4.49
CA ALA A 179 17.21 6.82 5.83
C ALA A 179 18.08 8.06 6.01
N PHE A 180 17.54 9.12 6.62
CA PHE A 180 18.24 10.37 6.89
C PHE A 180 18.26 10.67 8.40
N PRO A 181 19.39 10.40 9.11
CA PRO A 181 19.48 10.59 10.55
C PRO A 181 19.57 12.06 10.96
N GLY A 182 20.16 12.92 10.13
CA GLY A 182 20.40 14.34 10.43
C GLY A 182 19.16 15.20 10.24
N SER A 183 18.82 16.06 11.23
CA SER A 183 17.65 16.94 11.18
C SER A 183 17.66 17.89 9.98
N LYS A 184 18.80 18.47 9.66
CA LYS A 184 18.97 19.38 8.50
C LYS A 184 18.80 18.64 7.17
N GLN A 185 19.33 17.40 7.06
CA GLN A 185 19.12 16.56 5.90
C GLN A 185 17.64 16.23 5.71
N ARG A 186 16.92 15.92 6.79
CA ARG A 186 15.46 15.68 6.74
C ARG A 186 14.69 16.91 6.27
N ALA A 187 15.12 18.11 6.69
CA ALA A 187 14.49 19.36 6.24
C ALA A 187 14.66 19.57 4.73
N VAL A 188 15.87 19.32 4.19
CA VAL A 188 16.13 19.34 2.74
C VAL A 188 15.22 18.34 2.01
N ILE A 189 15.20 17.10 2.47
CA ILE A 189 14.38 16.04 1.86
C ILE A 189 12.90 16.40 1.87
N ARG A 190 12.38 16.90 2.97
CA ARG A 190 10.98 17.31 3.10
C ARG A 190 10.63 18.42 2.12
N GLN A 191 11.45 19.46 2.03
CA GLN A 191 11.19 20.58 1.12
C GLN A 191 11.20 20.16 -0.35
N LEU A 192 12.15 19.31 -0.76
CA LEU A 192 12.19 18.79 -2.12
C LEU A 192 11.01 17.87 -2.42
N TYR A 193 10.58 17.06 -1.45
CA TYR A 193 9.41 16.21 -1.59
C TYR A 193 8.12 17.03 -1.72
N GLU A 194 7.94 18.06 -0.91
CA GLU A 194 6.79 18.96 -0.97
C GLU A 194 6.71 19.68 -2.34
N ALA A 195 7.85 20.16 -2.85
CA ALA A 195 7.94 20.76 -4.17
C ALA A 195 7.59 19.78 -5.31
N TRP A 196 8.10 18.56 -5.22
CA TRP A 196 7.77 17.48 -6.15
C TRP A 196 6.29 17.13 -6.11
N ALA A 197 5.73 16.95 -4.92
CA ALA A 197 4.30 16.63 -4.73
C ALA A 197 3.37 17.76 -5.19
N ALA A 198 3.83 19.02 -5.13
CA ALA A 198 3.11 20.18 -5.64
C ALA A 198 3.20 20.35 -7.17
N GLY A 199 3.91 19.45 -7.89
CA GLY A 199 4.11 19.53 -9.34
C GLY A 199 5.08 20.63 -9.79
N LYS A 200 5.88 21.19 -8.88
CA LYS A 200 6.93 22.20 -9.12
C LYS A 200 8.26 21.70 -8.53
N PRO A 201 8.85 20.65 -9.09
CA PRO A 201 9.96 19.94 -8.46
C PRO A 201 11.25 20.75 -8.36
N GLU A 202 11.48 21.72 -9.25
CA GLU A 202 12.71 22.49 -9.28
C GLU A 202 12.75 23.54 -8.19
N CYS A 203 13.77 23.45 -7.30
CA CYS A 203 14.04 24.42 -6.25
C CYS A 203 15.42 25.04 -6.45
N LEU A 204 15.63 26.28 -5.98
CA LEU A 204 16.97 26.84 -5.88
C LEU A 204 17.73 26.15 -4.75
N THR A 205 18.90 25.58 -5.03
CA THR A 205 19.69 24.83 -4.05
C THR A 205 20.03 25.69 -2.82
N VAL A 206 20.32 26.97 -3.03
CA VAL A 206 20.65 27.92 -1.93
C VAL A 206 19.46 28.09 -1.00
N GLU A 207 18.24 28.33 -1.53
CA GLU A 207 17.03 28.49 -0.72
C GLU A 207 16.70 27.23 0.08
N VAL A 208 16.86 26.05 -0.55
CA VAL A 208 16.63 24.75 0.12
C VAL A 208 17.58 24.56 1.29
N LEU A 209 18.83 24.94 1.12
CA LEU A 209 19.86 24.83 2.17
C LEU A 209 19.67 25.86 3.28
N GLU A 210 19.32 27.10 2.94
CA GLU A 210 19.01 28.16 3.91
C GLU A 210 17.79 27.78 4.77
N ASN A 211 16.71 27.34 4.15
CA ASN A 211 15.51 26.88 4.86
C ASN A 211 15.78 25.66 5.75
N ALA A 212 16.76 24.84 5.41
CA ALA A 212 17.23 23.73 6.23
C ALA A 212 18.29 24.14 7.27
N GLU A 213 18.49 25.45 7.49
CA GLU A 213 19.39 26.03 8.47
C GLU A 213 20.89 25.67 8.28
N TYR A 214 21.31 25.41 7.04
CA TYR A 214 22.72 25.26 6.73
C TYR A 214 23.41 26.64 6.71
N SER A 215 24.68 26.65 7.11
CA SER A 215 25.50 27.87 6.99
C SER A 215 25.80 28.20 5.52
N SER A 216 26.06 29.45 5.22
CA SER A 216 26.41 29.96 3.88
C SER A 216 27.62 29.26 3.23
N SER A 217 28.47 28.63 4.04
CA SER A 217 29.60 27.80 3.55
C SER A 217 29.13 26.47 2.89
N VAL A 218 27.90 26.01 3.19
CA VAL A 218 27.28 24.82 2.59
C VAL A 218 26.37 25.30 1.48
N ASN A 219 26.87 25.36 0.27
CA ASN A 219 26.18 25.90 -0.91
C ASN A 219 25.84 24.85 -1.95
N THR A 220 26.04 23.57 -1.66
CA THR A 220 25.70 22.43 -2.55
C THR A 220 25.13 21.29 -1.75
N LEU A 221 24.29 20.46 -2.36
CA LEU A 221 23.77 19.24 -1.75
C LEU A 221 24.89 18.25 -1.41
N ASN A 222 25.96 18.23 -2.22
CA ASN A 222 27.11 17.37 -1.94
C ASN A 222 27.77 17.69 -0.58
N LYS A 223 27.83 18.96 -0.21
CA LYS A 223 28.33 19.39 1.12
C LYS A 223 27.29 19.08 2.22
N ALA A 224 26.02 19.30 1.96
CA ALA A 224 24.92 19.04 2.90
C ALA A 224 24.79 17.55 3.26
N PHE A 225 24.99 16.69 2.29
CA PHE A 225 24.97 15.23 2.43
C PHE A 225 26.39 14.64 2.52
N SER A 226 27.38 15.38 3.05
CA SER A 226 28.75 14.93 3.14
C SER A 226 28.88 13.53 3.74
N GLY A 227 29.68 12.67 3.11
CA GLY A 227 29.83 11.27 3.49
C GLY A 227 28.74 10.32 2.96
N ARG A 228 27.75 10.82 2.20
CA ARG A 228 26.71 10.02 1.57
C ARG A 228 26.61 10.32 0.08
N THR A 229 26.39 9.27 -0.69
CA THR A 229 26.20 9.38 -2.16
C THR A 229 24.83 8.87 -2.61
N ASP A 230 24.14 8.16 -1.73
CA ASP A 230 22.85 7.49 -2.00
C ASP A 230 21.68 8.46 -2.30
N TRP A 231 21.77 9.71 -1.88
CA TRP A 231 20.80 10.75 -2.23
C TRP A 231 20.74 11.03 -3.75
N ARG A 232 21.85 10.78 -4.46
CA ARG A 232 21.92 10.95 -5.94
C ARG A 232 21.07 9.94 -6.72
N ASP A 233 20.63 8.90 -6.08
CA ASP A 233 19.73 7.92 -6.70
C ASP A 233 18.35 8.54 -7.01
N PHE A 234 17.97 9.63 -6.34
CA PHE A 234 16.65 10.23 -6.47
C PHE A 234 16.60 11.77 -6.36
N ILE A 235 17.74 12.42 -6.18
CA ILE A 235 17.87 13.89 -6.20
C ILE A 235 18.94 14.27 -7.23
N LYS A 236 18.59 15.20 -8.08
CA LYS A 236 19.49 15.82 -9.05
C LYS A 236 19.82 17.25 -8.61
N GLU A 237 21.07 17.67 -8.84
CA GLU A 237 21.54 19.04 -8.61
C GLU A 237 22.29 19.49 -9.86
N GLU A 238 21.76 20.51 -10.54
CA GLU A 238 22.36 21.09 -11.74
C GLU A 238 22.13 22.60 -11.78
N HIS A 239 23.15 23.37 -12.18
CA HIS A 239 23.06 24.82 -12.40
C HIS A 239 22.45 25.61 -11.22
N GLY A 240 22.76 25.21 -9.98
CA GLY A 240 22.23 25.85 -8.78
C GLY A 240 20.76 25.53 -8.46
N ARG A 241 20.18 24.57 -9.15
CA ARG A 241 18.84 24.02 -8.88
C ARG A 241 18.92 22.56 -8.47
N CYS A 242 17.97 22.14 -7.67
CA CYS A 242 17.84 20.74 -7.26
C CYS A 242 16.38 20.28 -7.27
N TRP A 243 16.16 18.99 -7.53
CA TRP A 243 14.83 18.39 -7.58
C TRP A 243 14.89 16.89 -7.35
N MET A 244 13.75 16.34 -6.90
CA MET A 244 13.56 14.89 -6.86
C MET A 244 13.18 14.34 -8.23
N PHE A 245 13.69 13.15 -8.56
CA PHE A 245 13.35 12.39 -9.76
C PHE A 245 13.19 10.90 -9.43
N HIS A 246 12.64 10.12 -10.36
CA HIS A 246 12.47 8.67 -10.26
C HIS A 246 12.80 8.01 -11.60
#